data_0ce2f9681336ac17593e39453a9ee927
#
_entry.id   0ce2f9681336ac17593e39453a9ee927
#
_cell.length_a   1.000
_cell.length_b   1.000
_cell.length_c   1.000
_cell.angle_alpha   90.00
_cell.angle_beta   90.00
_cell.angle_gamma   90.00
#
_symmetry.space_group_name_H-M   'P 1'
#
loop_
_entity.id
_entity.type
_entity.pdbx_description
1 polymer ?
#
loop_
_entity_poly.entity_id
_entity_poly.type
_entity_poly.pdbx_seq_one_letter_code
_entity_poly.pdbx_strand_id
1 'polypeptide(L)'
;MLAASIGAHAQSAQPSDAATATPAAPIVVAANTADNPTAAQLKTTVVTASRTEQKLADTLAATSVITREDIEQSQAQDLPTLLRGQAGVEIVQNGGFGTSASIFMRGAASNASLVLIDGVPVNSATTGTTNIAQIPVSQIDHIEIVRGNVSALYGSQAVGGVIQIFTRKGDGGPPRAYAEVGYGTNNTTQANAGIAGSFEDGKTRFSLDVSRFHTNGISAQDPRFFPKVNPNRNGDDNTSVSASLSRKFGDTWEVGARLFQSDGSSSYDNAYGKPTDLNDTDARVRQISGYAKGNITDKWSTRFTVTQGDDYSYNYLNGQGNGNFHTSSNQIDWANEYAFMPDQKLIAGYTRLEQTVESNTNYGRNNRHLDSPYLGYEGTFGKHQVQANVRRDVYSDFGGANSYWLGYGYNLTKQWKFMANASDGFRAPTFNELFYPGYGNPNLQPERSISKELAVQFNGGERLGLVKLTGFQTNYTNLIQSLTVFPYTAANVAKARVEGLELTYTGRPILGVDVRASFTRQNPTDLDADKQLARRAKQFGSVGLSKTFDKFTVSGDVFYSGERYDTGGQHLGAYTLLNLQARYDIDKSWYVSAHLDNVLNKNYQTVYGYNTLGRAIYVSLGWKQF
;
A
#
# COMPACT_ATOMS: atom_id res chain seq x y z
N MET A 1 38.52 -43.42 43.96
CA MET A 1 39.02 -43.06 45.29
C MET A 1 38.53 -41.69 45.61
N LEU A 2 37.67 -41.68 46.57
CA LEU A 2 37.46 -40.76 47.70
C LEU A 2 37.19 -39.29 47.30
N ALA A 3 36.05 -38.76 47.48
CA ALA A 3 35.07 -38.67 48.59
C ALA A 3 35.30 -37.39 49.45
N ALA A 4 34.19 -36.66 49.58
CA ALA A 4 33.69 -35.94 50.76
C ALA A 4 34.36 -34.57 51.09
N SER A 5 33.70 -33.56 51.62
CA SER A 5 32.34 -33.34 52.14
C SER A 5 32.22 -31.89 52.69
N ILE A 6 31.02 -31.33 52.61
CA ILE A 6 30.27 -30.58 53.65
C ILE A 6 30.82 -29.29 54.26
N GLY A 7 29.93 -28.25 54.28
CA GLY A 7 29.98 -27.19 55.27
C GLY A 7 29.08 -25.99 54.95
N ALA A 8 27.80 -26.06 55.34
CA ALA A 8 26.90 -24.92 55.42
C ALA A 8 27.23 -24.01 56.58
N HIS A 9 27.02 -22.67 56.47
CA HIS A 9 26.37 -21.88 57.52
C HIS A 9 25.81 -20.56 56.97
N ALA A 10 24.56 -20.31 57.29
CA ALA A 10 23.82 -19.08 57.08
C ALA A 10 24.18 -17.99 58.12
N GLN A 11 24.04 -16.76 57.76
CA GLN A 11 23.25 -15.73 58.51
C GLN A 11 23.42 -14.31 57.89
N SER A 12 22.28 -13.81 57.43
CA SER A 12 21.61 -12.54 57.70
C SER A 12 22.36 -11.22 57.80
N ALA A 13 22.03 -10.28 56.97
CA ALA A 13 21.39 -8.98 57.30
C ALA A 13 21.30 -8.05 56.07
N GLN A 14 20.10 -7.56 55.79
CA GLN A 14 19.79 -6.33 55.03
C GLN A 14 20.04 -5.09 55.91
N PRO A 15 19.92 -3.81 55.41
CA PRO A 15 19.55 -3.28 54.08
C PRO A 15 20.41 -2.06 53.62
N SER A 16 20.26 -1.57 52.42
CA SER A 16 19.87 -0.18 52.12
C SER A 16 20.02 0.20 50.63
N ASP A 17 19.00 0.86 50.17
CA ASP A 17 18.72 1.55 48.90
C ASP A 17 19.87 2.16 48.13
N ALA A 18 19.92 1.86 46.84
CA ALA A 18 20.28 2.83 45.79
C ALA A 18 19.64 2.35 44.46
N ALA A 19 18.61 3.02 44.02
CA ALA A 19 17.98 2.81 42.73
C ALA A 19 18.93 3.27 41.61
N THR A 20 19.50 2.31 40.89
CA THR A 20 20.13 2.58 39.57
C THR A 20 19.09 2.27 38.49
N ALA A 21 18.67 3.31 37.76
CA ALA A 21 17.81 3.22 36.60
C ALA A 21 18.50 2.40 35.50
N THR A 22 17.91 1.25 35.18
CA THR A 22 18.32 0.42 34.05
C THR A 22 17.82 1.10 32.76
N PRO A 23 18.65 1.27 31.71
CA PRO A 23 18.17 1.78 30.43
C PRO A 23 17.23 0.76 29.81
N ALA A 24 16.10 1.24 29.31
CA ALA A 24 15.09 0.44 28.63
C ALA A 24 15.70 -0.24 27.40
N ALA A 25 15.66 -1.57 27.40
CA ALA A 25 16.00 -2.38 26.24
C ALA A 25 15.05 -2.08 25.08
N PRO A 26 15.49 -2.13 23.81
CA PRO A 26 14.61 -1.98 22.66
C PRO A 26 13.57 -3.10 22.68
N ILE A 27 12.30 -2.73 22.63
CA ILE A 27 11.19 -3.66 22.59
C ILE A 27 11.25 -4.40 21.26
N VAL A 28 11.79 -5.61 21.29
CA VAL A 28 11.55 -6.60 20.24
C VAL A 28 10.09 -6.98 20.39
N VAL A 29 9.24 -6.56 19.48
CA VAL A 29 7.86 -7.05 19.40
C VAL A 29 7.92 -8.53 19.04
N ALA A 30 7.89 -9.38 20.05
CA ALA A 30 7.62 -10.79 19.87
C ALA A 30 6.16 -10.90 19.41
N ALA A 31 5.96 -11.32 18.17
CA ALA A 31 4.67 -11.77 17.69
C ALA A 31 4.33 -13.08 18.41
N ASN A 32 3.61 -12.99 19.52
CA ASN A 32 2.82 -14.10 20.08
C ASN A 32 1.92 -13.58 21.21
N THR A 33 0.77 -13.03 20.86
CA THR A 33 -0.45 -13.15 21.66
C THR A 33 -1.60 -13.28 20.67
N ALA A 34 -1.93 -14.52 20.36
CA ALA A 34 -3.02 -14.92 19.45
C ALA A 34 -4.44 -14.59 20.00
N ASP A 35 -4.57 -13.68 20.96
CA ASP A 35 -5.83 -13.52 21.68
C ASP A 35 -6.54 -12.18 21.49
N ASN A 36 -5.95 -11.19 20.78
CA ASN A 36 -6.65 -9.91 20.62
C ASN A 36 -6.15 -9.06 19.42
N PRO A 37 -6.68 -9.26 18.19
CA PRO A 37 -6.28 -8.48 17.01
C PRO A 37 -6.51 -6.97 17.16
N THR A 38 -7.51 -6.53 17.91
CA THR A 38 -7.75 -5.11 18.19
C THR A 38 -6.67 -4.52 19.08
N ALA A 39 -6.22 -5.24 20.10
CA ALA A 39 -5.09 -4.83 20.95
C ALA A 39 -3.79 -4.77 20.16
N ALA A 40 -3.59 -5.71 19.24
CA ALA A 40 -2.46 -5.71 18.33
C ALA A 40 -2.46 -4.47 17.42
N GLN A 41 -3.59 -4.11 16.80
CA GLN A 41 -3.70 -2.93 15.96
C GLN A 41 -3.46 -1.62 16.72
N LEU A 42 -3.96 -1.47 17.94
CA LEU A 42 -3.71 -0.27 18.77
C LEU A 42 -2.23 -0.10 19.14
N LYS A 43 -1.48 -1.20 19.21
CA LYS A 43 -0.03 -1.23 19.47
C LYS A 43 0.80 -1.25 18.18
N THR A 44 0.16 -1.34 17.01
CA THR A 44 0.86 -1.44 15.72
C THR A 44 1.75 -0.22 15.52
N THR A 45 3.01 -0.49 15.24
CA THR A 45 3.99 0.53 14.85
C THR A 45 3.93 0.71 13.35
N VAL A 46 3.93 1.95 12.91
CA VAL A 46 3.93 2.35 11.50
C VAL A 46 5.14 3.23 11.20
N VAL A 47 5.61 3.20 9.98
CA VAL A 47 6.76 3.98 9.51
C VAL A 47 6.34 5.00 8.46
N THR A 48 5.32 4.69 7.66
CA THR A 48 4.96 5.48 6.47
C THR A 48 4.44 6.88 6.82
N ALA A 49 3.82 7.06 7.99
CA ALA A 49 3.23 8.35 8.36
C ALA A 49 4.26 9.47 8.57
N SER A 50 5.51 9.14 8.90
CA SER A 50 6.57 10.12 9.21
C SER A 50 7.96 9.73 8.72
N ARG A 51 8.12 8.59 8.05
CA ARG A 51 9.41 7.93 7.74
C ARG A 51 10.19 7.44 8.97
N THR A 52 9.60 7.51 10.15
CA THR A 52 10.14 7.05 11.44
C THR A 52 9.13 6.14 12.12
N GLU A 53 9.61 5.25 12.99
CA GLU A 53 8.74 4.34 13.73
C GLU A 53 7.90 5.10 14.76
N GLN A 54 6.57 4.93 14.70
CA GLN A 54 5.61 5.48 15.67
C GLN A 54 4.38 4.59 15.81
N LYS A 55 3.65 4.71 16.92
CA LYS A 55 2.39 3.97 17.08
C LYS A 55 1.33 4.54 16.14
N LEU A 56 0.49 3.68 15.57
CA LEU A 56 -0.63 4.10 14.71
C LEU A 56 -1.53 5.15 15.39
N ALA A 57 -1.82 4.99 16.68
CA ALA A 57 -2.62 5.93 17.47
C ALA A 57 -1.97 7.32 17.63
N ASP A 58 -0.64 7.43 17.47
CA ASP A 58 0.09 8.68 17.63
C ASP A 58 0.28 9.44 16.33
N THR A 59 -0.03 8.83 15.17
CA THR A 59 0.10 9.49 13.86
C THR A 59 -0.80 10.72 13.75
N LEU A 60 -0.27 11.79 13.14
CA LEU A 60 -1.03 13.01 12.82
C LEU A 60 -1.67 12.94 11.44
N ALA A 61 -1.08 12.22 10.51
CA ALA A 61 -1.67 11.95 9.21
C ALA A 61 -2.80 10.90 9.30
N ALA A 62 -3.70 10.91 8.33
CA ALA A 62 -4.78 9.92 8.23
C ALA A 62 -4.21 8.57 7.78
N THR A 63 -3.86 7.72 8.73
CA THR A 63 -3.17 6.44 8.52
C THR A 63 -4.07 5.26 8.86
N SER A 64 -3.98 4.18 8.08
CA SER A 64 -4.55 2.86 8.41
C SER A 64 -3.56 1.75 8.06
N VAL A 65 -3.74 0.59 8.69
CA VAL A 65 -2.91 -0.60 8.48
C VAL A 65 -3.82 -1.77 8.15
N ILE A 66 -3.45 -2.53 7.14
CA ILE A 66 -3.98 -3.86 6.85
C ILE A 66 -2.93 -4.83 7.35
N THR A 67 -3.19 -5.52 8.44
CA THR A 67 -2.26 -6.46 9.06
C THR A 67 -2.24 -7.80 8.33
N ARG A 68 -1.26 -8.66 8.61
CA ARG A 68 -1.23 -10.03 8.07
C ARG A 68 -2.50 -10.80 8.44
N GLU A 69 -2.98 -10.63 9.66
CA GLU A 69 -4.22 -11.25 10.11
C GLU A 69 -5.43 -10.77 9.30
N ASP A 70 -5.50 -9.48 8.98
CA ASP A 70 -6.54 -8.90 8.11
C ASP A 70 -6.52 -9.53 6.73
N ILE A 71 -5.33 -9.70 6.16
CA ILE A 71 -5.12 -10.33 4.85
C ILE A 71 -5.61 -11.79 4.89
N GLU A 72 -5.24 -12.54 5.92
CA GLU A 72 -5.66 -13.94 6.08
C GLU A 72 -7.16 -14.09 6.32
N GLN A 73 -7.78 -13.18 7.05
CA GLN A 73 -9.23 -13.17 7.28
C GLN A 73 -10.03 -12.77 6.04
N SER A 74 -9.51 -11.84 5.24
CA SER A 74 -10.18 -11.38 4.01
C SER A 74 -10.18 -12.43 2.92
N GLN A 75 -9.16 -13.31 2.89
CA GLN A 75 -8.91 -14.30 1.84
C GLN A 75 -8.94 -13.69 0.41
N ALA A 76 -8.64 -12.40 0.29
CA ALA A 76 -8.61 -11.69 -0.98
C ALA A 76 -7.59 -12.32 -1.93
N GLN A 77 -7.99 -12.57 -3.19
CA GLN A 77 -7.15 -13.22 -4.19
C GLN A 77 -6.15 -12.25 -4.83
N ASP A 78 -6.48 -10.96 -4.88
CA ASP A 78 -5.62 -9.92 -5.44
C ASP A 78 -5.58 -8.65 -4.56
N LEU A 79 -4.57 -7.84 -4.79
CA LEU A 79 -4.38 -6.58 -4.06
C LEU A 79 -5.49 -5.55 -4.34
N PRO A 80 -6.02 -5.39 -5.57
CA PRO A 80 -7.19 -4.54 -5.83
C PRO A 80 -8.39 -4.85 -4.92
N THR A 81 -8.74 -6.12 -4.73
CA THR A 81 -9.83 -6.54 -3.85
C THR A 81 -9.52 -6.22 -2.38
N LEU A 82 -8.30 -6.46 -1.92
CA LEU A 82 -7.86 -6.17 -0.55
C LEU A 82 -7.94 -4.67 -0.22
N LEU A 83 -7.62 -3.80 -1.19
CA LEU A 83 -7.64 -2.34 -1.01
C LEU A 83 -9.05 -1.73 -1.13
N ARG A 84 -10.01 -2.41 -1.76
CA ARG A 84 -11.36 -1.88 -2.08
C ARG A 84 -12.14 -1.57 -0.82
N GLY A 85 -12.04 -1.83 0.24
CA GLY A 85 -12.83 -1.47 1.43
C GLY A 85 -12.17 -0.40 2.31
N GLN A 86 -11.03 0.13 1.90
CA GLN A 86 -10.29 1.07 2.72
C GLN A 86 -10.86 2.49 2.63
N ALA A 87 -10.93 3.20 3.76
CA ALA A 87 -11.38 4.59 3.77
C ALA A 87 -10.54 5.44 2.81
N GLY A 88 -11.20 6.31 2.04
CA GLY A 88 -10.54 7.22 1.10
C GLY A 88 -9.87 6.54 -0.10
N VAL A 89 -10.04 5.24 -0.30
CA VAL A 89 -9.44 4.48 -1.42
C VAL A 89 -10.54 3.91 -2.30
N GLU A 90 -10.57 4.30 -3.56
CA GLU A 90 -11.41 3.70 -4.61
C GLU A 90 -10.54 2.93 -5.59
N ILE A 91 -10.98 1.74 -5.94
CA ILE A 91 -10.34 0.88 -6.95
C ILE A 91 -11.28 0.79 -8.15
N VAL A 92 -10.73 1.07 -9.32
CA VAL A 92 -11.40 0.95 -10.62
C VAL A 92 -10.59 -0.02 -11.48
N GLN A 93 -11.23 -1.09 -11.94
CA GLN A 93 -10.56 -2.19 -12.65
C GLN A 93 -11.25 -2.47 -13.98
N ASN A 94 -10.47 -2.72 -15.03
CA ASN A 94 -10.92 -2.91 -16.41
C ASN A 94 -11.20 -4.39 -16.71
N GLY A 95 -11.95 -5.08 -15.84
CA GLY A 95 -12.26 -6.50 -16.04
C GLY A 95 -12.00 -7.38 -14.81
N GLY A 96 -11.57 -8.63 -15.04
CA GLY A 96 -11.24 -9.61 -14.01
C GLY A 96 -9.82 -9.47 -13.45
N PHE A 97 -9.31 -10.56 -12.87
CA PHE A 97 -7.95 -10.61 -12.33
C PHE A 97 -6.89 -10.29 -13.41
N GLY A 98 -5.75 -9.74 -13.00
CA GLY A 98 -4.64 -9.38 -13.88
C GLY A 98 -4.87 -8.13 -14.73
N THR A 99 -6.11 -7.67 -14.90
CA THR A 99 -6.41 -6.49 -15.71
C THR A 99 -6.01 -5.19 -15.02
N SER A 100 -5.80 -4.14 -15.81
CA SER A 100 -5.40 -2.81 -15.32
C SER A 100 -6.34 -2.31 -14.23
N ALA A 101 -5.77 -1.95 -13.08
CA ALA A 101 -6.48 -1.40 -11.94
C ALA A 101 -5.92 -0.01 -11.57
N SER A 102 -6.80 0.94 -11.36
CA SER A 102 -6.49 2.32 -10.97
C SER A 102 -6.84 2.56 -9.51
N ILE A 103 -5.97 3.26 -8.78
CA ILE A 103 -6.17 3.67 -7.40
C ILE A 103 -6.51 5.15 -7.37
N PHE A 104 -7.63 5.52 -6.78
CA PHE A 104 -7.98 6.91 -6.52
C PHE A 104 -8.04 7.15 -5.01
N MET A 105 -7.04 7.83 -4.47
CA MET A 105 -7.01 8.18 -3.05
C MET A 105 -7.59 9.56 -2.84
N ARG A 106 -8.69 9.67 -2.06
CA ARG A 106 -9.42 10.94 -1.84
C ARG A 106 -9.69 11.70 -3.14
N GLY A 107 -10.13 10.96 -4.18
CA GLY A 107 -10.43 11.52 -5.48
C GLY A 107 -9.25 12.03 -6.31
N ALA A 108 -8.01 11.94 -5.82
CA ALA A 108 -6.81 12.23 -6.61
C ALA A 108 -6.70 11.32 -7.82
N ALA A 109 -5.97 11.74 -8.85
CA ALA A 109 -5.72 10.91 -10.03
C ALA A 109 -4.88 9.67 -9.67
N SER A 110 -5.01 8.59 -10.43
CA SER A 110 -4.32 7.32 -10.14
C SER A 110 -2.80 7.47 -10.15
N ASN A 111 -2.25 8.31 -11.01
CA ASN A 111 -0.82 8.65 -11.07
C ASN A 111 -0.36 9.65 -10.00
N ALA A 112 -1.26 10.08 -9.12
CA ALA A 112 -0.98 10.94 -7.96
C ALA A 112 -1.05 10.16 -6.63
N SER A 113 -1.10 8.81 -6.69
CA SER A 113 -1.05 7.89 -5.55
C SER A 113 0.25 7.09 -5.62
N LEU A 114 1.12 7.24 -4.64
CA LEU A 114 2.41 6.56 -4.60
C LEU A 114 2.27 5.17 -4.00
N VAL A 115 2.77 4.15 -4.69
CA VAL A 115 2.84 2.78 -4.17
C VAL A 115 4.31 2.41 -3.95
N LEU A 116 4.58 1.88 -2.76
CA LEU A 116 5.91 1.44 -2.36
C LEU A 116 5.86 -0.06 -2.01
N ILE A 117 6.91 -0.79 -2.35
CA ILE A 117 7.19 -2.12 -1.80
C ILE A 117 8.49 -2.02 -0.99
N ASP A 118 8.42 -2.34 0.31
CA ASP A 118 9.56 -2.25 1.25
C ASP A 118 10.30 -0.90 1.24
N GLY A 119 9.53 0.20 1.00
CA GLY A 119 10.05 1.56 0.95
C GLY A 119 10.50 2.04 -0.42
N VAL A 120 10.37 1.22 -1.46
CA VAL A 120 10.80 1.51 -2.83
C VAL A 120 9.61 1.80 -3.74
N PRO A 121 9.60 2.92 -4.48
CA PRO A 121 8.55 3.24 -5.44
C PRO A 121 8.44 2.19 -6.55
N VAL A 122 7.19 1.77 -6.86
CA VAL A 122 6.87 0.84 -7.96
C VAL A 122 5.98 1.48 -9.04
N ASN A 123 5.80 2.78 -8.98
CA ASN A 123 5.08 3.51 -10.01
C ASN A 123 5.92 3.59 -11.29
N SER A 124 5.32 3.25 -12.42
CA SER A 124 5.95 3.37 -13.74
C SER A 124 6.36 4.83 -14.02
N ALA A 125 7.57 5.04 -14.48
CA ALA A 125 8.03 6.37 -14.85
C ALA A 125 7.36 6.90 -16.14
N THR A 126 6.85 6.00 -17.00
CA THR A 126 6.15 6.36 -18.23
C THR A 126 4.72 6.83 -17.99
N THR A 127 3.97 6.17 -17.12
CA THR A 127 2.54 6.45 -16.88
C THR A 127 2.25 7.08 -15.52
N GLY A 128 3.15 6.94 -14.56
CA GLY A 128 2.96 7.35 -13.17
C GLY A 128 2.09 6.40 -12.34
N THR A 129 1.53 5.35 -12.93
CA THR A 129 0.65 4.38 -12.26
C THR A 129 1.41 3.11 -11.88
N THR A 130 0.82 2.30 -10.98
CA THR A 130 1.36 1.00 -10.58
C THR A 130 0.44 -0.11 -11.05
N ASN A 131 1.02 -1.19 -11.58
CA ASN A 131 0.26 -2.40 -11.90
C ASN A 131 0.04 -3.23 -10.62
N ILE A 132 -0.90 -2.77 -9.77
CA ILE A 132 -1.20 -3.42 -8.48
C ILE A 132 -1.83 -4.81 -8.63
N ALA A 133 -2.41 -5.12 -9.77
CA ALA A 133 -3.00 -6.44 -10.04
C ALA A 133 -1.95 -7.56 -10.09
N GLN A 134 -0.69 -7.20 -10.35
CA GLN A 134 0.43 -8.14 -10.42
C GLN A 134 1.19 -8.32 -9.09
N ILE A 135 0.73 -7.70 -7.99
CA ILE A 135 1.36 -7.83 -6.66
C ILE A 135 0.62 -8.90 -5.85
N PRO A 136 1.25 -10.06 -5.56
CA PRO A 136 0.58 -11.18 -4.90
C PRO A 136 0.34 -10.90 -3.41
N VAL A 137 -0.88 -11.08 -2.96
CA VAL A 137 -1.30 -10.85 -1.57
C VAL A 137 -0.62 -11.83 -0.59
N SER A 138 -0.30 -13.04 -1.04
CA SER A 138 0.34 -14.08 -0.23
C SER A 138 1.71 -13.68 0.33
N GLN A 139 2.47 -12.83 -0.39
CA GLN A 139 3.81 -12.39 0.01
C GLN A 139 3.81 -11.14 0.89
N ILE A 140 2.64 -10.55 1.14
CA ILE A 140 2.49 -9.33 1.94
C ILE A 140 2.44 -9.67 3.43
N ASP A 141 3.27 -8.99 4.22
CA ASP A 141 3.23 -9.01 5.68
C ASP A 141 2.13 -8.06 6.20
N HIS A 142 2.19 -6.80 5.79
CA HIS A 142 1.18 -5.79 6.08
C HIS A 142 1.23 -4.64 5.05
N ILE A 143 0.18 -3.82 5.05
CA ILE A 143 0.11 -2.62 4.21
C ILE A 143 -0.18 -1.42 5.10
N GLU A 144 0.63 -0.36 4.96
CA GLU A 144 0.36 0.93 5.56
C GLU A 144 -0.20 1.88 4.50
N ILE A 145 -1.32 2.53 4.80
CA ILE A 145 -1.99 3.46 3.90
C ILE A 145 -2.04 4.84 4.58
N VAL A 146 -1.32 5.80 4.03
CA VAL A 146 -1.37 7.21 4.44
C VAL A 146 -2.14 7.99 3.40
N ARG A 147 -3.25 8.59 3.81
CA ARG A 147 -4.15 9.36 2.94
C ARG A 147 -3.87 10.85 3.04
N GLY A 148 -4.12 11.54 1.92
CA GLY A 148 -3.84 12.97 1.78
C GLY A 148 -2.41 13.24 1.36
N ASN A 149 -2.12 14.51 1.13
CA ASN A 149 -0.85 14.92 0.57
C ASN A 149 0.30 14.79 1.57
N VAL A 150 1.24 13.90 1.25
CA VAL A 150 2.49 13.67 2.01
C VAL A 150 3.74 13.81 1.12
N SER A 151 3.67 14.68 0.12
CA SER A 151 4.79 14.94 -0.80
C SER A 151 6.04 15.45 -0.09
N ALA A 152 5.91 16.15 1.04
CA ALA A 152 7.05 16.58 1.84
C ALA A 152 7.84 15.42 2.46
N LEU A 153 7.24 14.23 2.56
CA LEU A 153 7.89 13.01 3.03
C LEU A 153 8.44 12.17 1.86
N TYR A 154 7.63 11.99 0.80
CA TYR A 154 7.88 11.00 -0.23
C TYR A 154 8.14 11.58 -1.63
N GLY A 155 8.01 12.89 -1.81
CA GLY A 155 8.19 13.57 -3.08
C GLY A 155 6.97 13.49 -3.99
N SER A 156 7.24 13.52 -5.28
CA SER A 156 6.22 13.43 -6.34
C SER A 156 5.32 12.20 -6.21
N GLN A 157 4.09 12.30 -6.73
CA GLN A 157 3.05 11.25 -6.73
C GLN A 157 2.41 10.96 -5.35
N ALA A 158 2.97 11.44 -4.24
CA ALA A 158 2.39 11.28 -2.90
C ALA A 158 1.35 12.38 -2.57
N VAL A 159 0.60 12.84 -3.57
CA VAL A 159 -0.40 13.91 -3.47
C VAL A 159 -1.73 13.38 -2.94
N GLY A 160 -2.21 12.26 -3.45
CA GLY A 160 -3.40 11.56 -2.94
C GLY A 160 -3.09 10.77 -1.68
N GLY A 161 -1.85 10.31 -1.56
CA GLY A 161 -1.35 9.53 -0.44
C GLY A 161 -0.30 8.50 -0.84
N VAL A 162 0.03 7.63 0.11
CA VAL A 162 1.01 6.55 -0.06
C VAL A 162 0.38 5.23 0.38
N ILE A 163 0.56 4.20 -0.43
CA ILE A 163 0.30 2.80 -0.07
C ILE A 163 1.67 2.12 0.02
N GLN A 164 2.07 1.76 1.21
CA GLN A 164 3.33 1.05 1.43
C GLN A 164 3.07 -0.40 1.78
N ILE A 165 3.55 -1.28 0.93
CA ILE A 165 3.45 -2.73 1.04
C ILE A 165 4.75 -3.23 1.66
N PHE A 166 4.63 -3.99 2.74
CA PHE A 166 5.77 -4.67 3.36
C PHE A 166 5.68 -6.15 3.02
N THR A 167 6.76 -6.69 2.45
CA THR A 167 6.87 -8.13 2.19
C THR A 167 7.22 -8.88 3.47
N ARG A 168 6.95 -10.20 3.48
CA ARG A 168 7.28 -11.06 4.61
C ARG A 168 8.78 -11.02 4.92
N LYS A 169 9.11 -11.12 6.20
CA LYS A 169 10.48 -11.14 6.72
C LYS A 169 10.58 -12.05 7.93
N GLY A 170 11.77 -12.54 8.24
CA GLY A 170 12.01 -13.31 9.46
C GLY A 170 11.72 -12.51 10.72
N ASP A 171 10.97 -13.09 11.64
CA ASP A 171 10.52 -12.46 12.89
C ASP A 171 11.55 -12.56 14.05
N GLY A 172 12.67 -13.25 13.81
CA GLY A 172 13.68 -13.51 14.82
C GLY A 172 13.49 -14.84 15.57
N GLY A 173 12.38 -15.56 15.30
CA GLY A 173 12.13 -16.91 15.79
C GLY A 173 12.81 -17.99 14.96
N PRO A 174 12.64 -19.29 15.32
CA PRO A 174 13.16 -20.39 14.53
C PRO A 174 12.54 -20.41 13.13
N PRO A 175 13.22 -20.99 12.12
CA PRO A 175 12.67 -21.13 10.79
C PRO A 175 11.34 -21.85 10.79
N ARG A 176 10.33 -21.28 10.12
CA ARG A 176 8.99 -21.85 9.95
C ARG A 176 8.60 -21.80 8.48
N ALA A 177 8.13 -22.93 7.98
CA ALA A 177 7.67 -23.04 6.60
C ALA A 177 6.15 -23.07 6.54
N TYR A 178 5.60 -22.67 5.40
CA TYR A 178 4.19 -22.79 5.08
C TYR A 178 3.99 -23.12 3.61
N ALA A 179 2.84 -23.72 3.30
CA ALA A 179 2.39 -23.95 1.94
C ALA A 179 0.86 -23.87 1.89
N GLU A 180 0.32 -23.37 0.79
CA GLU A 180 -1.11 -23.30 0.54
C GLU A 180 -1.39 -23.55 -0.94
N VAL A 181 -2.45 -24.32 -1.22
CA VAL A 181 -2.97 -24.53 -2.57
C VAL A 181 -4.46 -24.25 -2.57
N GLY A 182 -4.94 -23.59 -3.60
CA GLY A 182 -6.34 -23.20 -3.75
C GLY A 182 -6.86 -23.42 -5.16
N TYR A 183 -8.18 -23.61 -5.24
CA TYR A 183 -8.93 -23.75 -6.49
C TYR A 183 -10.28 -23.04 -6.39
N GLY A 184 -10.74 -22.47 -7.49
CA GLY A 184 -12.01 -21.76 -7.50
C GLY A 184 -12.58 -21.48 -8.87
N THR A 185 -13.61 -20.63 -8.88
CA THR A 185 -14.36 -20.20 -10.06
C THR A 185 -13.43 -19.71 -11.17
N ASN A 186 -13.83 -19.91 -12.44
CA ASN A 186 -13.05 -19.59 -13.64
C ASN A 186 -11.72 -20.36 -13.76
N ASN A 187 -11.67 -21.59 -13.23
CA ASN A 187 -10.44 -22.40 -13.17
C ASN A 187 -9.29 -21.66 -12.50
N THR A 188 -9.61 -20.87 -11.47
CA THR A 188 -8.60 -20.13 -10.72
C THR A 188 -7.83 -21.10 -9.83
N THR A 189 -6.52 -21.12 -9.96
CA THR A 189 -5.61 -21.90 -9.13
C THR A 189 -4.59 -21.00 -8.47
N GLN A 190 -4.25 -21.29 -7.22
CA GLN A 190 -3.24 -20.60 -6.46
C GLN A 190 -2.35 -21.60 -5.73
N ALA A 191 -1.05 -21.38 -5.75
CA ALA A 191 -0.09 -22.14 -4.97
C ALA A 191 0.94 -21.18 -4.34
N ASN A 192 1.07 -21.22 -3.03
CA ASN A 192 1.97 -20.38 -2.27
C ASN A 192 2.83 -21.27 -1.36
N ALA A 193 4.10 -20.96 -1.25
CA ALA A 193 4.99 -21.59 -0.28
C ALA A 193 6.05 -20.59 0.19
N GLY A 194 6.48 -20.74 1.42
CA GLY A 194 7.54 -19.90 1.96
C GLY A 194 8.17 -20.47 3.22
N ILE A 195 9.29 -19.87 3.56
CA ILE A 195 10.02 -20.13 4.80
C ILE A 195 10.57 -18.80 5.32
N ALA A 196 10.39 -18.55 6.61
CA ALA A 196 10.93 -17.37 7.26
C ALA A 196 11.40 -17.72 8.68
N GLY A 197 12.40 -17.00 9.16
CA GLY A 197 12.93 -17.25 10.49
C GLY A 197 14.29 -16.59 10.73
N SER A 198 15.01 -17.12 11.70
CA SER A 198 16.34 -16.64 12.02
C SER A 198 17.28 -17.75 12.46
N PHE A 199 18.57 -17.43 12.41
CA PHE A 199 19.68 -18.20 12.99
C PHE A 199 20.42 -17.35 14.03
N GLU A 200 21.29 -17.98 14.80
CA GLU A 200 22.15 -17.32 15.77
C GLU A 200 21.38 -16.41 16.75
N ASP A 201 20.37 -16.97 17.42
CA ASP A 201 19.52 -16.29 18.40
C ASP A 201 18.88 -14.97 17.84
N GLY A 202 18.47 -14.99 16.59
CA GLY A 202 17.79 -13.88 15.94
C GLY A 202 18.71 -12.85 15.29
N LYS A 203 20.01 -13.07 15.25
CA LYS A 203 20.95 -12.13 14.61
C LYS A 203 20.87 -12.13 13.09
N THR A 204 20.74 -13.32 12.48
CA THR A 204 20.56 -13.46 11.03
C THR A 204 19.11 -13.85 10.75
N ARG A 205 18.37 -12.97 10.09
CA ARG A 205 16.97 -13.18 9.73
C ARG A 205 16.83 -13.36 8.23
N PHE A 206 15.93 -14.24 7.81
CA PHE A 206 15.69 -14.51 6.40
C PHE A 206 14.22 -14.81 6.14
N SER A 207 13.80 -14.59 4.90
CA SER A 207 12.56 -15.11 4.33
C SER A 207 12.76 -15.45 2.86
N LEU A 208 11.98 -16.42 2.38
CA LEU A 208 11.85 -16.77 0.97
C LEU A 208 10.40 -17.19 0.75
N ASP A 209 9.72 -16.52 -0.16
CA ASP A 209 8.32 -16.77 -0.50
C ASP A 209 8.20 -16.88 -2.03
N VAL A 210 7.42 -17.87 -2.49
CA VAL A 210 7.11 -18.11 -3.90
C VAL A 210 5.60 -18.25 -4.03
N SER A 211 5.02 -17.66 -5.08
CA SER A 211 3.61 -17.86 -5.40
C SER A 211 3.40 -18.05 -6.90
N ARG A 212 2.37 -18.84 -7.22
CA ARG A 212 1.85 -19.03 -8.57
C ARG A 212 0.34 -18.81 -8.52
N PHE A 213 -0.17 -18.00 -9.46
CA PHE A 213 -1.57 -17.74 -9.67
C PHE A 213 -1.92 -17.99 -11.14
N HIS A 214 -3.08 -18.59 -11.40
CA HIS A 214 -3.62 -18.77 -12.74
C HIS A 214 -5.13 -18.65 -12.71
N THR A 215 -5.71 -18.04 -13.73
CA THR A 215 -7.17 -18.00 -13.96
C THR A 215 -7.49 -17.91 -15.45
N ASN A 216 -8.56 -18.57 -15.86
CA ASN A 216 -9.10 -18.35 -17.21
C ASN A 216 -9.83 -17.00 -17.35
N GLY A 217 -10.07 -16.31 -16.23
CA GLY A 217 -10.71 -15.01 -16.21
C GLY A 217 -12.12 -14.97 -16.80
N ILE A 218 -12.53 -13.78 -17.23
CA ILE A 218 -13.82 -13.48 -17.89
C ILE A 218 -13.52 -12.62 -19.12
N SER A 219 -14.46 -12.50 -20.08
CA SER A 219 -14.37 -11.45 -21.11
C SER A 219 -14.45 -10.08 -20.43
N ALA A 220 -13.45 -9.23 -20.61
CA ALA A 220 -13.32 -7.96 -19.91
C ALA A 220 -14.29 -6.91 -20.48
N GLN A 221 -14.41 -6.81 -21.80
CA GLN A 221 -15.32 -5.85 -22.43
C GLN A 221 -16.62 -6.52 -22.84
N ASP A 222 -17.75 -5.81 -22.63
CA ASP A 222 -19.07 -6.30 -22.98
C ASP A 222 -19.37 -6.01 -24.45
N PRO A 223 -19.62 -7.04 -25.30
CA PRO A 223 -19.95 -6.84 -26.72
C PRO A 223 -21.19 -5.99 -27.00
N ARG A 224 -22.08 -5.82 -26.01
CA ARG A 224 -23.24 -4.93 -26.12
C ARG A 224 -22.85 -3.46 -26.23
N PHE A 225 -21.73 -3.08 -25.64
CA PHE A 225 -21.17 -1.72 -25.68
C PHE A 225 -20.04 -1.60 -26.69
N PHE A 226 -19.29 -2.69 -26.91
CA PHE A 226 -18.14 -2.76 -27.82
C PHE A 226 -18.30 -3.89 -28.84
N PRO A 227 -19.12 -3.71 -29.92
CA PRO A 227 -19.47 -4.79 -30.84
C PRO A 227 -18.31 -5.40 -31.63
N LYS A 228 -17.14 -4.73 -31.63
CA LYS A 228 -15.92 -5.19 -32.31
C LYS A 228 -14.93 -5.91 -31.37
N VAL A 229 -15.28 -6.10 -30.11
CA VAL A 229 -14.40 -6.80 -29.18
C VAL A 229 -14.44 -8.31 -29.43
N ASN A 230 -13.33 -8.98 -29.21
CA ASN A 230 -13.28 -10.43 -29.13
C ASN A 230 -13.92 -10.86 -27.80
N PRO A 231 -15.01 -11.66 -27.78
CA PRO A 231 -15.68 -12.05 -26.54
C PRO A 231 -15.00 -13.22 -25.81
N ASN A 232 -13.72 -13.49 -26.10
CA ASN A 232 -12.94 -14.51 -25.41
C ASN A 232 -12.75 -14.18 -23.92
N ARG A 233 -12.29 -15.15 -23.14
CA ARG A 233 -11.91 -14.93 -21.75
C ARG A 233 -10.52 -14.31 -21.68
N ASN A 234 -10.39 -13.34 -20.80
CA ASN A 234 -9.12 -12.68 -20.50
C ASN A 234 -8.53 -13.32 -19.24
N GLY A 235 -7.62 -14.26 -19.45
CA GLY A 235 -6.92 -14.97 -18.41
C GLY A 235 -5.77 -14.16 -17.78
N ASP A 236 -5.28 -14.64 -16.66
CA ASP A 236 -4.09 -14.10 -15.98
C ASP A 236 -3.24 -15.24 -15.42
N ASP A 237 -1.95 -15.16 -15.64
CA ASP A 237 -0.91 -16.02 -15.11
C ASP A 237 0.13 -15.16 -14.39
N ASN A 238 0.40 -15.46 -13.12
CA ASN A 238 1.40 -14.73 -12.35
C ASN A 238 2.31 -15.70 -11.60
N THR A 239 3.61 -15.46 -11.64
CA THR A 239 4.61 -16.13 -10.79
C THR A 239 5.42 -15.06 -10.08
N SER A 240 5.57 -15.19 -8.78
CA SER A 240 6.32 -14.22 -8.01
C SER A 240 7.21 -14.85 -6.96
N VAL A 241 8.28 -14.13 -6.63
CA VAL A 241 9.22 -14.47 -5.58
C VAL A 241 9.53 -13.24 -4.75
N SER A 242 9.57 -13.39 -3.43
CA SER A 242 10.17 -12.41 -2.54
C SER A 242 11.18 -13.09 -1.62
N ALA A 243 12.26 -12.38 -1.33
CA ALA A 243 13.31 -12.86 -0.43
C ALA A 243 13.87 -11.70 0.40
N SER A 244 14.19 -11.97 1.64
CA SER A 244 14.91 -11.04 2.50
C SER A 244 16.00 -11.75 3.28
N LEU A 245 17.11 -11.06 3.50
CA LEU A 245 18.19 -11.49 4.37
C LEU A 245 18.70 -10.28 5.13
N SER A 246 18.81 -10.37 6.44
CA SER A 246 19.43 -9.34 7.26
C SER A 246 20.27 -9.92 8.37
N ARG A 247 21.32 -9.20 8.77
CA ARG A 247 22.19 -9.59 9.87
C ARG A 247 22.47 -8.39 10.78
N LYS A 248 22.32 -8.64 12.06
CA LYS A 248 22.72 -7.70 13.11
C LYS A 248 24.20 -7.86 13.44
N PHE A 249 24.89 -6.73 13.56
CA PHE A 249 26.29 -6.61 13.98
C PHE A 249 26.34 -5.81 15.27
N GLY A 250 26.75 -6.46 16.35
CA GLY A 250 26.58 -5.89 17.69
C GLY A 250 25.10 -5.67 18.01
N ASP A 251 24.82 -4.66 18.81
CA ASP A 251 23.46 -4.35 19.28
C ASP A 251 22.80 -3.22 18.47
N THR A 252 23.57 -2.52 17.65
CA THR A 252 23.12 -1.27 17.03
C THR A 252 23.05 -1.29 15.51
N TRP A 253 23.82 -2.14 14.83
CA TRP A 253 23.88 -2.16 13.36
C TRP A 253 23.16 -3.35 12.76
N GLU A 254 22.48 -3.13 11.64
CA GLU A 254 21.85 -4.15 10.81
C GLU A 254 22.14 -3.86 9.34
N VAL A 255 22.60 -4.89 8.62
CA VAL A 255 22.77 -4.86 7.16
C VAL A 255 21.81 -5.88 6.57
N GLY A 256 21.17 -5.55 5.46
CA GLY A 256 20.23 -6.46 4.82
C GLY A 256 20.09 -6.22 3.33
N ALA A 257 19.51 -7.21 2.67
CA ALA A 257 19.14 -7.18 1.27
C ALA A 257 17.72 -7.73 1.10
N ARG A 258 17.01 -7.25 0.07
CA ARG A 258 15.66 -7.68 -0.30
C ARG A 258 15.53 -7.81 -1.79
N LEU A 259 14.76 -8.79 -2.19
CA LEU A 259 14.33 -9.03 -3.57
C LEU A 259 12.80 -9.18 -3.57
N PHE A 260 12.17 -8.52 -4.51
CA PHE A 260 10.79 -8.79 -4.92
C PHE A 260 10.76 -8.86 -6.45
N GLN A 261 10.14 -9.89 -7.00
CA GLN A 261 9.88 -9.99 -8.42
C GLN A 261 8.52 -10.65 -8.65
N SER A 262 7.73 -10.07 -9.53
CA SER A 262 6.48 -10.62 -10.01
C SER A 262 6.45 -10.55 -11.53
N ASP A 263 6.26 -11.69 -12.17
CA ASP A 263 6.12 -11.87 -13.61
C ASP A 263 4.70 -12.31 -13.90
N GLY A 264 3.96 -11.51 -14.66
CA GLY A 264 2.57 -11.76 -15.04
C GLY A 264 2.39 -11.78 -16.54
N SER A 265 1.44 -12.58 -17.01
CA SER A 265 0.96 -12.61 -18.39
C SER A 265 -0.55 -12.55 -18.38
N SER A 266 -1.12 -11.47 -18.92
CA SER A 266 -2.56 -11.20 -18.88
C SER A 266 -3.10 -10.94 -20.27
N SER A 267 -4.26 -11.54 -20.58
CA SER A 267 -5.01 -11.21 -21.79
C SER A 267 -5.91 -9.98 -21.53
N TYR A 268 -6.16 -9.17 -22.56
CA TYR A 268 -7.03 -8.01 -22.48
C TYR A 268 -7.79 -7.75 -23.76
N ASP A 269 -8.92 -7.05 -23.65
CA ASP A 269 -9.76 -6.68 -24.78
C ASP A 269 -9.44 -5.28 -25.30
N ASN A 270 -9.54 -5.10 -26.63
CA ASN A 270 -9.36 -3.82 -27.31
C ASN A 270 -10.62 -3.45 -28.10
N ALA A 271 -11.40 -2.47 -27.61
CA ALA A 271 -12.62 -1.98 -28.25
C ALA A 271 -12.44 -1.44 -29.67
N TYR A 272 -11.22 -1.07 -30.05
CA TYR A 272 -10.86 -0.51 -31.35
C TYR A 272 -10.23 -1.52 -32.30
N GLY A 273 -10.07 -2.77 -31.83
CA GLY A 273 -9.51 -3.88 -32.60
C GLY A 273 -10.52 -4.55 -33.55
N LYS A 274 -10.21 -5.78 -33.95
CA LYS A 274 -11.08 -6.68 -34.68
C LYS A 274 -11.66 -7.73 -33.73
N PRO A 275 -12.85 -8.30 -34.01
CA PRO A 275 -13.42 -9.38 -33.17
C PRO A 275 -12.56 -10.65 -33.07
N THR A 276 -11.55 -10.78 -33.92
CA THR A 276 -10.62 -11.90 -33.94
C THR A 276 -9.28 -11.58 -33.28
N ASP A 277 -9.06 -10.34 -32.82
CA ASP A 277 -7.80 -9.95 -32.22
C ASP A 277 -7.63 -10.56 -30.82
N LEU A 278 -6.46 -11.13 -30.59
CA LEU A 278 -6.02 -11.62 -29.30
C LEU A 278 -4.92 -10.66 -28.81
N ASN A 279 -5.20 -9.98 -27.70
CA ASN A 279 -4.24 -9.06 -27.10
C ASN A 279 -3.77 -9.62 -25.78
N ASP A 280 -2.46 -9.71 -25.61
CA ASP A 280 -1.80 -10.17 -24.40
C ASP A 280 -0.72 -9.16 -23.97
N THR A 281 -0.42 -9.13 -22.69
CA THR A 281 0.68 -8.35 -22.13
C THR A 281 1.46 -9.19 -21.12
N ASP A 282 2.77 -9.24 -21.28
CA ASP A 282 3.68 -9.71 -20.26
C ASP A 282 4.16 -8.51 -19.45
N ALA A 283 4.04 -8.60 -18.14
CA ALA A 283 4.41 -7.53 -17.21
C ALA A 283 5.38 -8.09 -16.15
N ARG A 284 6.37 -7.29 -15.79
CA ARG A 284 7.28 -7.58 -14.67
C ARG A 284 7.41 -6.38 -13.78
N VAL A 285 7.29 -6.61 -12.47
CA VAL A 285 7.71 -5.67 -11.43
C VAL A 285 8.83 -6.34 -10.65
N ARG A 286 10.01 -5.72 -10.63
CA ARG A 286 11.16 -6.23 -9.88
C ARG A 286 11.77 -5.13 -9.03
N GLN A 287 12.19 -5.51 -7.83
CA GLN A 287 12.95 -4.64 -6.93
C GLN A 287 14.05 -5.42 -6.23
N ILE A 288 15.23 -4.83 -6.21
CA ILE A 288 16.37 -5.32 -5.43
C ILE A 288 16.84 -4.15 -4.58
N SER A 289 16.99 -4.36 -3.28
CA SER A 289 17.52 -3.34 -2.38
C SER A 289 18.54 -3.90 -1.41
N GLY A 290 19.53 -3.07 -1.10
CA GLY A 290 20.47 -3.29 -0.01
C GLY A 290 20.41 -2.13 0.97
N TYR A 291 20.53 -2.41 2.27
CA TYR A 291 20.52 -1.36 3.28
C TYR A 291 21.49 -1.64 4.42
N ALA A 292 21.96 -0.56 5.00
CA ALA A 292 22.62 -0.56 6.30
C ALA A 292 21.93 0.45 7.21
N LYS A 293 21.52 0.04 8.40
CA LYS A 293 20.94 0.91 9.41
C LYS A 293 21.57 0.67 10.76
N GLY A 294 21.67 1.72 11.56
CA GLY A 294 22.24 1.59 12.91
C GLY A 294 22.29 2.91 13.65
N ASN A 295 22.76 2.84 14.89
CA ASN A 295 22.96 4.01 15.73
C ASN A 295 24.43 4.44 15.66
N ILE A 296 24.67 5.71 15.29
CA ILE A 296 25.99 6.34 15.36
C ILE A 296 26.30 6.72 16.81
N THR A 297 25.25 7.19 17.52
CA THR A 297 25.25 7.42 18.97
C THR A 297 23.90 7.01 19.55
N ASP A 298 23.70 7.04 20.85
CA ASP A 298 22.42 6.75 21.50
C ASP A 298 21.27 7.69 21.04
N LYS A 299 21.61 8.85 20.49
CA LYS A 299 20.66 9.87 20.02
C LYS A 299 20.57 9.97 18.51
N TRP A 300 21.48 9.36 17.76
CA TRP A 300 21.58 9.52 16.32
C TRP A 300 21.54 8.17 15.62
N SER A 301 20.43 7.89 14.95
CA SER A 301 20.29 6.75 14.05
C SER A 301 20.43 7.16 12.59
N THR A 302 20.94 6.26 11.77
CA THR A 302 21.11 6.46 10.34
C THR A 302 20.69 5.23 9.57
N ARG A 303 20.19 5.44 8.35
CA ARG A 303 19.89 4.39 7.37
C ARG A 303 20.39 4.83 6.00
N PHE A 304 21.13 3.96 5.36
CA PHE A 304 21.53 4.08 3.96
C PHE A 304 20.92 2.94 3.16
N THR A 305 20.25 3.25 2.04
CA THR A 305 19.59 2.26 1.19
C THR A 305 19.97 2.51 -0.26
N VAL A 306 20.31 1.45 -0.99
CA VAL A 306 20.46 1.45 -2.44
C VAL A 306 19.44 0.52 -3.03
N THR A 307 18.82 0.93 -4.14
CA THR A 307 17.73 0.17 -4.74
C THR A 307 17.80 0.23 -6.25
N GLN A 308 17.47 -0.87 -6.90
CA GLN A 308 17.14 -0.96 -8.31
C GLN A 308 15.71 -1.46 -8.43
N GLY A 309 14.88 -0.74 -9.19
CA GLY A 309 13.50 -1.11 -9.53
C GLY A 309 13.34 -1.17 -11.04
N ASP A 310 12.60 -2.17 -11.52
CA ASP A 310 12.24 -2.32 -12.93
C ASP A 310 10.72 -2.51 -13.05
N ASP A 311 10.12 -1.81 -14.00
CA ASP A 311 8.75 -1.97 -14.48
C ASP A 311 8.81 -2.24 -15.97
N TYR A 312 8.33 -3.41 -16.38
CA TYR A 312 8.41 -3.89 -17.76
C TYR A 312 7.02 -4.32 -18.24
N SER A 313 6.69 -3.93 -19.47
CA SER A 313 5.48 -4.34 -20.16
C SER A 313 5.80 -4.61 -21.63
N TYR A 314 5.44 -5.79 -22.10
CA TYR A 314 5.56 -6.18 -23.49
C TYR A 314 4.19 -6.63 -24.01
N ASN A 315 3.70 -5.93 -25.03
CA ASN A 315 2.37 -6.18 -25.59
C ASN A 315 2.45 -7.05 -26.85
N TYR A 316 1.44 -7.89 -27.02
CA TYR A 316 1.28 -8.75 -28.18
C TYR A 316 -0.08 -8.53 -28.83
N LEU A 317 -0.13 -8.64 -30.15
CA LEU A 317 -1.34 -8.74 -30.95
C LEU A 317 -1.26 -10.01 -31.80
N ASN A 318 -2.18 -10.94 -31.60
CA ASN A 318 -2.21 -12.23 -32.29
C ASN A 318 -0.86 -12.99 -32.20
N GLY A 319 -0.23 -12.95 -31.02
CA GLY A 319 1.07 -13.58 -30.76
C GLY A 319 2.30 -12.86 -31.34
N GLN A 320 2.11 -11.71 -32.01
CA GLN A 320 3.19 -10.89 -32.53
C GLN A 320 3.45 -9.70 -31.61
N GLY A 321 4.72 -9.36 -31.36
CA GLY A 321 5.11 -8.21 -30.55
C GLY A 321 4.52 -6.91 -31.08
N ASN A 322 3.83 -6.15 -30.20
CA ASN A 322 3.07 -4.92 -30.52
C ASN A 322 3.43 -3.75 -29.59
N GLY A 323 4.62 -3.72 -29.11
CA GLY A 323 5.13 -2.62 -28.28
C GLY A 323 5.67 -3.07 -26.94
N ASN A 324 6.69 -2.36 -26.47
CA ASN A 324 7.26 -2.60 -25.15
C ASN A 324 7.61 -1.29 -24.45
N PHE A 325 7.53 -1.34 -23.12
CA PHE A 325 7.99 -0.30 -22.23
C PHE A 325 8.75 -0.94 -21.09
N HIS A 326 9.98 -0.51 -20.88
CA HIS A 326 10.80 -0.88 -19.74
C HIS A 326 11.27 0.39 -19.05
N THR A 327 10.94 0.57 -17.80
CA THR A 327 11.47 1.66 -16.96
C THR A 327 12.35 1.08 -15.89
N SER A 328 13.58 1.59 -15.79
CA SER A 328 14.53 1.26 -14.74
C SER A 328 14.72 2.46 -13.83
N SER A 329 14.74 2.23 -12.53
CA SER A 329 14.88 3.24 -11.47
C SER A 329 15.99 2.81 -10.51
N ASN A 330 17.07 3.59 -10.44
CA ASN A 330 18.14 3.42 -9.46
C ASN A 330 18.03 4.51 -8.40
N GLN A 331 17.94 4.12 -7.12
CA GLN A 331 17.76 5.06 -6.03
C GLN A 331 18.79 4.84 -4.93
N ILE A 332 19.31 5.95 -4.42
CA ILE A 332 20.07 6.03 -3.18
C ILE A 332 19.26 6.89 -2.21
N ASP A 333 19.02 6.39 -1.01
CA ASP A 333 18.35 7.12 0.06
C ASP A 333 19.21 7.07 1.33
N TRP A 334 19.50 8.24 1.89
CA TRP A 334 20.21 8.38 3.14
C TRP A 334 19.34 9.16 4.12
N ALA A 335 18.88 8.49 5.17
CA ALA A 335 18.01 9.03 6.20
C ALA A 335 18.70 9.04 7.55
N ASN A 336 18.50 10.12 8.31
CA ASN A 336 19.04 10.32 9.65
C ASN A 336 17.94 10.79 10.59
N GLU A 337 17.98 10.31 11.82
CA GLU A 337 17.12 10.73 12.91
C GLU A 337 17.99 11.11 14.12
N TYR A 338 17.81 12.30 14.66
CA TYR A 338 18.55 12.81 15.81
C TYR A 338 17.60 13.21 16.94
N ALA A 339 17.51 12.37 17.98
CA ALA A 339 16.73 12.60 19.20
C ALA A 339 17.52 13.51 20.16
N PHE A 340 17.41 14.84 19.97
CA PHE A 340 18.21 15.80 20.74
C PHE A 340 17.64 16.05 22.15
N MET A 341 16.33 15.79 22.36
CA MET A 341 15.64 15.80 23.65
C MET A 341 14.69 14.60 23.76
N PRO A 342 14.26 14.23 24.99
CA PRO A 342 13.15 13.30 25.13
C PRO A 342 11.94 13.77 24.32
N ASP A 343 11.31 12.86 23.58
CA ASP A 343 10.12 13.12 22.77
C ASP A 343 10.28 14.22 21.68
N GLN A 344 11.52 14.56 21.31
CA GLN A 344 11.81 15.53 20.25
C GLN A 344 12.94 15.04 19.35
N LYS A 345 12.72 15.03 18.04
CA LYS A 345 13.69 14.58 17.06
C LYS A 345 13.71 15.42 15.80
N LEU A 346 14.87 15.51 15.20
CA LEU A 346 15.08 16.01 13.86
C LEU A 346 15.27 14.83 12.91
N ILE A 347 14.73 14.94 11.72
CA ILE A 347 14.86 13.99 10.64
C ILE A 347 15.50 14.73 9.49
N ALA A 348 16.58 14.21 8.91
CA ALA A 348 17.23 14.81 7.75
C ALA A 348 17.67 13.72 6.79
N GLY A 349 17.55 13.99 5.51
CA GLY A 349 18.00 13.01 4.54
C GLY A 349 18.11 13.56 3.12
N TYR A 350 18.55 12.66 2.26
CA TYR A 350 18.77 12.93 0.86
C TYR A 350 18.43 11.71 0.02
N THR A 351 17.67 11.93 -1.04
CA THR A 351 17.33 10.91 -2.03
C THR A 351 17.88 11.31 -3.39
N ARG A 352 18.63 10.42 -4.04
CA ARG A 352 19.00 10.48 -5.45
C ARG A 352 18.26 9.39 -6.19
N LEU A 353 17.54 9.76 -7.26
CA LEU A 353 16.81 8.82 -8.13
C LEU A 353 17.24 9.05 -9.58
N GLU A 354 17.58 7.98 -10.28
CA GLU A 354 17.85 7.98 -11.72
C GLU A 354 16.84 7.07 -12.40
N GLN A 355 16.19 7.56 -13.45
CA GLN A 355 15.18 6.81 -14.20
C GLN A 355 15.54 6.79 -15.67
N THR A 356 15.36 5.62 -16.30
CA THR A 356 15.59 5.41 -17.72
C THR A 356 14.40 4.68 -18.32
N VAL A 357 14.00 5.06 -19.53
CA VAL A 357 12.95 4.42 -20.33
C VAL A 357 13.56 3.79 -21.56
N GLU A 358 13.31 2.50 -21.76
CA GLU A 358 13.62 1.77 -22.97
C GLU A 358 12.32 1.30 -23.63
N SER A 359 12.15 1.57 -24.91
CA SER A 359 10.94 1.25 -25.66
C SER A 359 11.26 1.16 -27.15
N ASN A 360 10.46 0.40 -27.89
CA ASN A 360 10.44 0.48 -29.35
C ASN A 360 9.80 1.79 -29.86
N THR A 361 9.17 2.57 -28.98
CA THR A 361 8.73 3.95 -29.23
C THR A 361 9.88 4.90 -28.98
N ASN A 362 10.19 5.76 -29.95
CA ASN A 362 11.30 6.72 -29.85
C ASN A 362 10.87 7.94 -29.00
N TYR A 363 11.26 7.98 -27.75
CA TYR A 363 11.09 9.15 -26.88
C TYR A 363 12.11 10.24 -27.23
N GLY A 364 11.69 11.50 -27.21
CA GLY A 364 12.59 12.64 -27.41
C GLY A 364 13.68 12.74 -26.31
N ARG A 365 13.40 12.24 -25.12
CA ARG A 365 14.32 12.05 -24.00
C ARG A 365 13.90 10.79 -23.23
N ASN A 366 14.84 9.94 -22.85
CA ASN A 366 14.58 8.66 -22.21
C ASN A 366 15.18 8.52 -20.81
N ASN A 367 15.77 9.57 -20.25
CA ASN A 367 16.34 9.52 -18.92
C ASN A 367 16.08 10.82 -18.14
N ARG A 368 16.04 10.72 -16.83
CA ARG A 368 16.03 11.83 -15.89
C ARG A 368 16.66 11.45 -14.57
N HIS A 369 17.12 12.44 -13.83
CA HIS A 369 17.50 12.27 -12.44
C HIS A 369 16.81 13.30 -11.55
N LEU A 370 16.72 12.94 -10.29
CA LEU A 370 16.10 13.70 -9.21
C LEU A 370 17.06 13.74 -8.02
N ASP A 371 17.28 14.94 -7.47
CA ASP A 371 17.99 15.19 -6.23
C ASP A 371 17.03 15.80 -5.21
N SER A 372 16.93 15.20 -4.01
CA SER A 372 15.89 15.55 -3.05
C SER A 372 16.40 15.59 -1.61
N PRO A 373 16.95 16.72 -1.13
CA PRO A 373 17.13 16.95 0.28
C PRO A 373 15.81 17.17 1.01
N TYR A 374 15.70 16.66 2.24
CA TYR A 374 14.54 16.86 3.11
C TYR A 374 14.94 17.05 4.56
N LEU A 375 14.09 17.78 5.30
CA LEU A 375 14.25 18.03 6.73
C LEU A 375 12.87 17.90 7.40
N GLY A 376 12.86 17.25 8.57
CA GLY A 376 11.68 17.07 9.39
C GLY A 376 11.95 17.35 10.86
N TYR A 377 10.89 17.69 11.58
CA TYR A 377 10.88 17.80 13.02
C TYR A 377 9.64 17.09 13.57
N GLU A 378 9.82 16.32 14.63
CA GLU A 378 8.74 15.73 15.42
C GLU A 378 8.97 16.04 16.90
N GLY A 379 7.91 16.50 17.58
CA GLY A 379 7.99 16.81 18.99
C GLY A 379 6.69 16.61 19.73
N THR A 380 6.79 16.14 20.99
CA THR A 380 5.68 16.04 21.93
C THR A 380 5.96 16.89 23.15
N PHE A 381 5.07 17.80 23.50
CA PHE A 381 5.14 18.75 24.61
C PHE A 381 3.91 18.59 25.51
N GLY A 382 4.00 17.65 26.44
CA GLY A 382 2.88 17.31 27.29
C GLY A 382 1.69 16.75 26.47
N LYS A 383 0.63 17.54 26.32
CA LYS A 383 -0.56 17.16 25.53
C LYS A 383 -0.45 17.53 24.04
N HIS A 384 0.55 18.25 23.64
CA HIS A 384 0.73 18.80 22.29
C HIS A 384 1.70 17.97 21.48
N GLN A 385 1.38 17.69 20.25
CA GLN A 385 2.24 17.04 19.28
C GLN A 385 2.39 17.93 18.06
N VAL A 386 3.61 18.06 17.55
CA VAL A 386 3.93 18.85 16.35
C VAL A 386 4.79 18.00 15.43
N GLN A 387 4.46 18.01 14.14
CA GLN A 387 5.30 17.45 13.09
C GLN A 387 5.39 18.48 11.97
N ALA A 388 6.60 18.73 11.47
CA ALA A 388 6.85 19.62 10.34
C ALA A 388 7.86 18.98 9.40
N ASN A 389 7.60 19.01 8.10
CA ASN A 389 8.49 18.45 7.07
C ASN A 389 8.58 19.41 5.91
N VAL A 390 9.79 19.57 5.37
CA VAL A 390 10.07 20.30 4.13
C VAL A 390 10.94 19.46 3.23
N ARG A 391 10.71 19.54 1.93
CA ARG A 391 11.47 18.81 0.91
C ARG A 391 11.61 19.68 -0.33
N ARG A 392 12.76 19.59 -0.96
CA ARG A 392 13.02 20.18 -2.28
C ARG A 392 13.40 19.06 -3.24
N ASP A 393 12.65 18.94 -4.32
CA ASP A 393 12.92 18.02 -5.41
C ASP A 393 13.44 18.79 -6.61
N VAL A 394 14.59 18.39 -7.15
CA VAL A 394 15.23 19.02 -8.32
C VAL A 394 15.36 17.97 -9.42
N TYR A 395 14.52 18.09 -10.43
CA TYR A 395 14.50 17.22 -11.61
C TYR A 395 15.33 17.79 -12.74
N SER A 396 16.00 16.93 -13.49
CA SER A 396 16.85 17.31 -14.62
C SER A 396 16.08 17.71 -15.89
N ASP A 397 14.78 17.49 -15.94
CA ASP A 397 13.94 17.70 -17.13
C ASP A 397 12.97 18.89 -17.02
N PHE A 398 12.41 19.19 -15.86
CA PHE A 398 11.46 20.31 -15.70
C PHE A 398 11.81 21.27 -14.54
N GLY A 399 12.91 21.04 -13.82
CA GLY A 399 13.37 21.92 -12.74
C GLY A 399 12.91 21.49 -11.35
N GLY A 400 12.78 22.46 -10.43
CA GLY A 400 12.60 22.17 -9.00
C GLY A 400 11.17 22.39 -8.49
N ALA A 401 10.80 21.60 -7.47
CA ALA A 401 9.58 21.75 -6.70
C ALA A 401 9.88 21.69 -5.20
N ASN A 402 9.22 22.55 -4.41
CA ASN A 402 9.25 22.46 -2.96
C ASN A 402 7.93 21.87 -2.48
N SER A 403 7.97 21.16 -1.36
CA SER A 403 6.78 20.67 -0.65
C SER A 403 6.97 20.80 0.85
N TYR A 404 5.88 21.04 1.57
CA TYR A 404 5.85 21.10 3.03
C TYR A 404 4.64 20.35 3.58
N TRP A 405 4.79 19.89 4.81
CA TRP A 405 3.73 19.28 5.61
C TRP A 405 3.85 19.76 7.06
N LEU A 406 2.76 20.24 7.62
CA LEU A 406 2.68 20.68 9.02
C LEU A 406 1.49 20.01 9.67
N GLY A 407 1.72 19.32 10.78
CA GLY A 407 0.69 18.67 11.59
C GLY A 407 0.78 19.09 13.04
N TYR A 408 -0.39 19.22 13.66
CA TYR A 408 -0.57 19.50 15.07
C TYR A 408 -1.59 18.54 15.66
N GLY A 409 -1.28 17.99 16.84
CA GLY A 409 -2.14 17.12 17.63
C GLY A 409 -2.31 17.64 19.04
N TYR A 410 -3.52 17.53 19.60
CA TYR A 410 -3.82 17.86 20.98
C TYR A 410 -4.53 16.69 21.67
N ASN A 411 -3.85 16.07 22.63
CA ASN A 411 -4.39 15.01 23.48
C ASN A 411 -5.23 15.65 24.60
N LEU A 412 -6.55 15.87 24.36
CA LEU A 412 -7.45 16.42 25.35
C LEU A 412 -7.49 15.53 26.61
N THR A 413 -7.64 14.23 26.39
CA THR A 413 -7.54 13.16 27.39
C THR A 413 -6.69 12.02 26.85
N LYS A 414 -6.50 10.93 27.60
CA LYS A 414 -5.88 9.68 27.09
C LYS A 414 -6.69 9.02 25.98
N GLN A 415 -7.96 9.37 25.84
CA GLN A 415 -8.90 8.77 24.88
C GLN A 415 -9.16 9.69 23.68
N TRP A 416 -9.22 11.01 23.88
CA TRP A 416 -9.60 11.98 22.86
C TRP A 416 -8.39 12.76 22.35
N LYS A 417 -8.18 12.72 21.04
CA LYS A 417 -7.15 13.46 20.33
C LYS A 417 -7.77 14.28 19.20
N PHE A 418 -7.43 15.57 19.13
CA PHE A 418 -7.75 16.44 18.01
C PHE A 418 -6.51 16.66 17.17
N MET A 419 -6.67 16.68 15.85
CA MET A 419 -5.56 16.83 14.91
C MET A 419 -5.94 17.82 13.81
N ALA A 420 -4.94 18.58 13.37
CA ALA A 420 -5.03 19.43 12.19
C ALA A 420 -3.74 19.29 11.39
N ASN A 421 -3.84 19.24 10.06
CA ASN A 421 -2.67 19.33 9.20
C ASN A 421 -2.93 20.19 7.96
N ALA A 422 -1.84 20.72 7.41
CA ALA A 422 -1.82 21.45 6.16
C ALA A 422 -0.58 21.04 5.38
N SER A 423 -0.72 20.86 4.08
CA SER A 423 0.38 20.44 3.21
C SER A 423 0.26 21.03 1.81
N ASP A 424 1.42 21.23 1.21
CA ASP A 424 1.60 21.53 -0.21
C ASP A 424 2.32 20.35 -0.87
N GLY A 425 1.95 20.01 -2.07
CA GLY A 425 2.57 18.93 -2.81
C GLY A 425 2.50 19.11 -4.30
N PHE A 426 3.20 18.23 -5.00
CA PHE A 426 3.27 18.28 -6.44
C PHE A 426 3.31 16.88 -7.05
N ARG A 427 2.91 16.80 -8.33
CA ARG A 427 3.17 15.64 -9.19
C ARG A 427 4.04 16.07 -10.37
N ALA A 428 5.18 15.43 -10.51
CA ALA A 428 6.05 15.59 -11.67
C ALA A 428 5.35 15.04 -12.93
N PRO A 429 5.48 15.68 -14.08
CA PRO A 429 5.05 15.10 -15.34
C PRO A 429 5.77 13.78 -15.61
N THR A 430 5.08 12.83 -16.21
CA THR A 430 5.62 11.53 -16.59
C THR A 430 6.39 11.60 -17.91
N PHE A 431 7.16 10.54 -18.25
CA PHE A 431 7.83 10.49 -19.54
C PHE A 431 6.85 10.53 -20.72
N ASN A 432 5.67 9.89 -20.60
CA ASN A 432 4.66 9.96 -21.66
C ASN A 432 4.10 11.37 -21.82
N GLU A 433 3.82 12.06 -20.72
CA GLU A 433 3.31 13.43 -20.74
C GLU A 433 4.33 14.42 -21.32
N LEU A 434 5.64 14.19 -21.10
CA LEU A 434 6.70 15.07 -21.60
C LEU A 434 7.18 14.70 -23.01
N PHE A 435 7.38 13.41 -23.31
CA PHE A 435 8.25 13.01 -24.42
C PHE A 435 7.66 11.95 -25.35
N TYR A 436 6.41 11.46 -25.11
CA TYR A 436 5.79 10.47 -26.01
C TYR A 436 5.48 11.11 -27.38
N PRO A 437 5.86 10.48 -28.51
CA PRO A 437 5.66 11.06 -29.84
C PRO A 437 4.19 11.38 -30.14
N GLY A 438 3.93 12.60 -30.59
CA GLY A 438 2.59 13.07 -30.96
C GLY A 438 1.65 13.41 -29.80
N TYR A 439 2.04 13.14 -28.56
CA TYR A 439 1.27 13.45 -27.35
C TYR A 439 2.05 14.34 -26.38
N GLY A 440 3.33 14.06 -26.17
CA GLY A 440 4.17 14.71 -25.16
C GLY A 440 4.37 16.20 -25.39
N ASN A 441 4.50 16.94 -24.28
CA ASN A 441 4.78 18.36 -24.26
C ASN A 441 5.93 18.63 -23.27
N PRO A 442 7.16 18.93 -23.76
CA PRO A 442 8.32 19.17 -22.90
C PRO A 442 8.21 20.42 -22.00
N ASN A 443 7.24 21.31 -22.26
CA ASN A 443 7.04 22.55 -21.52
C ASN A 443 6.08 22.41 -20.33
N LEU A 444 5.63 21.21 -20.01
CA LEU A 444 4.75 20.98 -18.88
C LEU A 444 5.38 21.39 -17.56
N GLN A 445 4.56 22.01 -16.73
CA GLN A 445 4.86 22.33 -15.34
C GLN A 445 4.32 21.21 -14.42
N PRO A 446 4.91 21.02 -13.23
CA PRO A 446 4.35 20.11 -12.26
C PRO A 446 2.91 20.49 -11.88
N GLU A 447 2.06 19.47 -11.67
CA GLU A 447 0.78 19.69 -11.00
C GLU A 447 1.03 20.10 -9.54
N ARG A 448 0.17 20.93 -9.00
CA ARG A 448 0.25 21.41 -7.62
C ARG A 448 -1.00 21.07 -6.84
N SER A 449 -0.82 20.84 -5.54
CA SER A 449 -1.94 20.63 -4.63
C SER A 449 -1.71 21.30 -3.29
N ILE A 450 -2.78 21.81 -2.69
CA ILE A 450 -2.80 22.29 -1.30
C ILE A 450 -3.89 21.51 -0.59
N SER A 451 -3.54 20.84 0.51
CA SER A 451 -4.44 20.06 1.33
C SER A 451 -4.53 20.60 2.75
N LYS A 452 -5.74 20.51 3.34
CA LYS A 452 -6.02 20.85 4.73
C LYS A 452 -6.91 19.77 5.33
N GLU A 453 -6.61 19.37 6.56
CA GLU A 453 -7.35 18.33 7.26
C GLU A 453 -7.60 18.72 8.73
N LEU A 454 -8.76 18.31 9.23
CA LEU A 454 -9.10 18.32 10.64
C LEU A 454 -9.59 16.93 11.04
N ALA A 455 -9.12 16.40 12.15
CA ALA A 455 -9.56 15.09 12.59
C ALA A 455 -9.78 15.03 14.10
N VAL A 456 -10.72 14.19 14.49
CA VAL A 456 -10.94 13.79 15.87
C VAL A 456 -10.81 12.28 15.98
N GLN A 457 -10.08 11.84 17.00
CA GLN A 457 -9.85 10.44 17.28
C GLN A 457 -10.30 10.11 18.69
N PHE A 458 -11.01 9.00 18.83
CA PHE A 458 -11.38 8.40 20.09
C PHE A 458 -10.73 7.02 20.20
N ASN A 459 -9.91 6.82 21.23
CA ASN A 459 -9.31 5.54 21.58
C ASN A 459 -10.01 4.99 22.82
N GLY A 460 -10.94 4.07 22.61
CA GLY A 460 -11.73 3.41 23.67
C GLY A 460 -11.08 2.17 24.25
N GLY A 461 -9.80 1.92 23.95
CA GLY A 461 -9.04 0.74 24.37
C GLY A 461 -9.45 -0.51 23.59
N GLU A 462 -9.10 -1.68 24.12
CA GLU A 462 -9.27 -2.97 23.44
C GLU A 462 -10.74 -3.30 23.11
N ARG A 463 -11.68 -2.90 23.98
CA ARG A 463 -13.09 -3.20 23.79
C ARG A 463 -13.78 -2.25 22.82
N LEU A 464 -13.67 -0.95 23.05
CA LEU A 464 -14.37 0.04 22.22
C LEU A 464 -13.57 0.37 20.95
N GLY A 465 -12.27 0.03 20.91
CA GLY A 465 -11.44 0.21 19.74
C GLY A 465 -11.07 1.66 19.44
N LEU A 466 -10.72 1.89 18.19
CA LEU A 466 -10.29 3.17 17.64
C LEU A 466 -11.33 3.69 16.64
N VAL A 467 -11.83 4.90 16.89
CA VAL A 467 -12.67 5.66 15.94
C VAL A 467 -11.89 6.88 15.49
N LYS A 468 -11.86 7.17 14.20
CA LYS A 468 -11.31 8.42 13.67
C LYS A 468 -12.26 9.01 12.64
N LEU A 469 -12.63 10.28 12.83
CA LEU A 469 -13.37 11.09 11.87
C LEU A 469 -12.42 12.16 11.34
N THR A 470 -12.30 12.26 10.01
CA THR A 470 -11.41 13.22 9.32
C THR A 470 -12.22 14.01 8.31
N GLY A 471 -12.20 15.33 8.40
CA GLY A 471 -12.63 16.23 7.34
C GLY A 471 -11.42 16.71 6.55
N PHE A 472 -11.51 16.70 5.22
CA PHE A 472 -10.40 17.08 4.34
C PHE A 472 -10.87 17.95 3.17
N GLN A 473 -9.96 18.77 2.66
CA GLN A 473 -10.11 19.52 1.42
C GLN A 473 -8.76 19.59 0.72
N THR A 474 -8.71 19.24 -0.57
CA THR A 474 -7.54 19.37 -1.45
C THR A 474 -7.93 20.14 -2.70
N ASN A 475 -7.18 21.20 -3.00
CA ASN A 475 -7.29 21.96 -4.24
C ASN A 475 -6.11 21.58 -5.14
N TYR A 476 -6.42 21.29 -6.40
CA TYR A 476 -5.45 20.94 -7.43
C TYR A 476 -5.41 22.05 -8.49
N THR A 477 -4.20 22.39 -8.93
CA THR A 477 -3.95 23.35 -10.02
C THR A 477 -2.92 22.80 -10.98
N ASN A 478 -2.92 23.31 -12.22
CA ASN A 478 -2.02 22.87 -13.29
C ASN A 478 -2.15 21.37 -13.59
N LEU A 479 -3.34 20.77 -13.42
CA LEU A 479 -3.56 19.37 -13.75
C LEU A 479 -3.25 19.11 -15.23
N ILE A 480 -2.54 18.02 -15.49
CA ILE A 480 -2.11 17.64 -16.84
C ILE A 480 -3.20 16.78 -17.47
N GLN A 481 -3.73 17.23 -18.59
CA GLN A 481 -4.73 16.52 -19.37
C GLN A 481 -4.40 16.58 -20.86
N SER A 482 -4.94 15.66 -21.65
CA SER A 482 -4.92 15.76 -23.10
C SER A 482 -5.81 16.91 -23.55
N LEU A 483 -5.35 17.73 -24.47
CA LEU A 483 -6.22 18.68 -25.16
C LEU A 483 -7.34 17.94 -25.90
N THR A 484 -8.54 18.50 -25.90
CA THR A 484 -9.71 17.93 -26.60
C THR A 484 -9.75 18.27 -28.09
N VAL A 485 -8.83 19.13 -28.52
CA VAL A 485 -8.68 19.56 -29.91
C VAL A 485 -7.29 19.15 -30.43
N PHE A 486 -7.22 18.89 -31.76
CA PHE A 486 -5.94 18.58 -32.40
C PHE A 486 -4.90 19.70 -32.09
N PRO A 487 -3.67 19.34 -31.70
CA PRO A 487 -2.97 18.06 -31.83
C PRO A 487 -3.13 17.06 -30.64
N TYR A 488 -4.08 17.22 -29.74
CA TYR A 488 -4.35 16.31 -28.59
C TYR A 488 -3.16 16.11 -27.62
N THR A 489 -2.28 17.11 -27.54
CA THR A 489 -1.07 17.04 -26.70
C THR A 489 -1.40 17.23 -25.22
N ALA A 490 -0.50 16.77 -24.36
CA ALA A 490 -0.57 17.02 -22.92
C ALA A 490 -0.42 18.50 -22.59
N ALA A 491 -1.26 19.03 -21.69
CA ALA A 491 -1.25 20.44 -21.29
C ALA A 491 -1.66 20.61 -19.82
N ASN A 492 -1.13 21.64 -19.15
CA ASN A 492 -1.55 22.06 -17.81
C ASN A 492 -2.79 22.96 -17.90
N VAL A 493 -3.96 22.38 -18.01
CA VAL A 493 -5.20 23.09 -18.36
C VAL A 493 -6.33 22.97 -17.34
N ALA A 494 -6.18 22.17 -16.28
CA ALA A 494 -7.29 21.84 -15.43
C ALA A 494 -7.06 22.19 -13.95
N LYS A 495 -8.17 22.47 -13.27
CA LYS A 495 -8.26 22.68 -11.83
C LYS A 495 -9.31 21.77 -11.25
N ALA A 496 -9.05 21.22 -10.06
CA ALA A 496 -10.01 20.40 -9.37
C ALA A 496 -10.00 20.69 -7.87
N ARG A 497 -11.11 20.33 -7.23
CA ARG A 497 -11.24 20.32 -5.77
C ARG A 497 -11.86 19.01 -5.33
N VAL A 498 -11.30 18.46 -4.26
CA VAL A 498 -11.93 17.34 -3.56
C VAL A 498 -12.03 17.70 -2.09
N GLU A 499 -13.24 17.62 -1.55
CA GLU A 499 -13.51 17.83 -0.15
C GLU A 499 -14.41 16.71 0.37
N GLY A 500 -14.26 16.35 1.65
CA GLY A 500 -15.03 15.23 2.16
C GLY A 500 -14.82 14.93 3.63
N LEU A 501 -15.48 13.85 4.05
CA LEU A 501 -15.41 13.27 5.38
C LEU A 501 -15.07 11.78 5.27
N GLU A 502 -14.19 11.31 6.14
CA GLU A 502 -13.85 9.90 6.30
C GLU A 502 -14.11 9.48 7.75
N LEU A 503 -14.78 8.36 7.92
CA LEU A 503 -14.95 7.67 9.20
C LEU A 503 -14.24 6.32 9.11
N THR A 504 -13.42 6.01 10.11
CA THR A 504 -12.83 4.67 10.30
C THR A 504 -13.12 4.17 11.71
N TYR A 505 -13.40 2.90 11.81
CA TYR A 505 -13.58 2.19 13.07
C TYR A 505 -12.89 0.83 13.04
N THR A 506 -12.20 0.50 14.13
CA THR A 506 -11.65 -0.85 14.38
C THR A 506 -11.80 -1.16 15.86
N GLY A 507 -12.48 -2.24 16.21
CA GLY A 507 -12.72 -2.60 17.61
C GLY A 507 -13.44 -3.92 17.81
N ARG A 508 -13.67 -4.29 19.08
CA ARG A 508 -14.45 -5.44 19.54
C ARG A 508 -15.63 -5.03 20.43
N PRO A 509 -16.60 -4.25 19.91
CA PRO A 509 -17.72 -3.75 20.73
C PRO A 509 -18.62 -4.87 21.27
N ILE A 510 -18.69 -5.99 20.54
CA ILE A 510 -19.42 -7.20 20.90
C ILE A 510 -18.40 -8.28 21.28
N LEU A 511 -18.62 -9.01 22.35
CA LEU A 511 -17.68 -10.01 22.86
C LEU A 511 -17.27 -11.02 21.80
N GLY A 512 -15.97 -11.04 21.50
CA GLY A 512 -15.36 -11.98 20.54
C GLY A 512 -15.66 -11.70 19.07
N VAL A 513 -16.25 -10.52 18.72
CA VAL A 513 -16.47 -10.10 17.33
C VAL A 513 -15.56 -8.93 17.00
N ASP A 514 -14.66 -9.12 16.05
CA ASP A 514 -13.87 -8.06 15.45
C ASP A 514 -14.74 -7.29 14.43
N VAL A 515 -14.76 -5.99 14.55
CA VAL A 515 -15.53 -5.09 13.69
C VAL A 515 -14.58 -4.07 13.05
N ARG A 516 -14.62 -3.99 11.73
CA ARG A 516 -13.96 -2.94 10.96
C ARG A 516 -14.99 -2.23 10.11
N ALA A 517 -14.94 -0.91 10.12
CA ALA A 517 -15.83 -0.13 9.28
C ALA A 517 -15.07 1.07 8.71
N SER A 518 -15.38 1.37 7.47
CA SER A 518 -14.91 2.56 6.77
C SER A 518 -16.08 3.21 6.04
N PHE A 519 -16.10 4.53 6.02
CA PHE A 519 -17.04 5.27 5.18
C PHE A 519 -16.39 6.56 4.72
N THR A 520 -16.52 6.85 3.42
CA THR A 520 -16.05 8.10 2.81
C THR A 520 -17.19 8.76 2.08
N ARG A 521 -17.40 10.05 2.36
CA ARG A 521 -18.23 10.94 1.57
C ARG A 521 -17.35 12.07 1.04
N GLN A 522 -17.34 12.24 -0.28
CA GLN A 522 -16.49 13.23 -0.95
C GLN A 522 -17.23 13.94 -2.07
N ASN A 523 -16.77 15.13 -2.43
CA ASN A 523 -17.24 15.87 -3.60
C ASN A 523 -16.05 16.16 -4.52
N PRO A 524 -15.70 15.25 -5.45
CA PRO A 524 -14.61 15.40 -6.39
C PRO A 524 -15.10 16.22 -7.59
N THR A 525 -14.70 17.50 -7.68
CA THR A 525 -15.21 18.47 -8.66
C THR A 525 -14.09 18.93 -9.59
N ASP A 526 -14.34 18.83 -10.89
CA ASP A 526 -13.63 19.58 -11.93
C ASP A 526 -14.15 21.02 -11.88
N LEU A 527 -13.27 21.98 -11.55
CA LEU A 527 -13.66 23.37 -11.35
C LEU A 527 -13.81 24.15 -12.66
N ASP A 528 -13.24 23.65 -13.75
CA ASP A 528 -13.33 24.32 -15.06
C ASP A 528 -14.62 23.89 -15.79
N ALA A 529 -15.03 22.64 -15.62
CA ALA A 529 -16.26 22.11 -16.23
C ALA A 529 -17.48 22.13 -15.29
N ASP A 530 -17.29 22.45 -14.00
CA ASP A 530 -18.30 22.36 -12.92
C ASP A 530 -19.00 21.00 -12.89
N LYS A 531 -18.22 19.92 -12.95
CA LYS A 531 -18.71 18.55 -13.01
C LYS A 531 -17.96 17.64 -12.03
N GLN A 532 -18.59 16.52 -11.71
CA GLN A 532 -17.93 15.45 -10.95
C GLN A 532 -16.78 14.86 -11.78
N LEU A 533 -15.61 14.70 -11.14
CA LEU A 533 -14.48 13.99 -11.74
C LEU A 533 -14.87 12.55 -12.09
N ALA A 534 -14.50 12.11 -13.29
CA ALA A 534 -14.86 10.78 -13.78
C ALA A 534 -14.29 9.67 -12.90
N ARG A 535 -15.03 8.56 -12.78
CA ARG A 535 -14.66 7.33 -12.03
C ARG A 535 -14.54 7.49 -10.50
N ARG A 536 -14.97 8.63 -9.93
CA ARG A 536 -14.97 8.87 -8.47
C ARG A 536 -16.39 8.85 -7.96
N ALA A 537 -16.72 7.94 -7.04
CA ALA A 537 -18.00 7.93 -6.35
C ALA A 537 -18.02 9.03 -5.26
N LYS A 538 -19.20 9.64 -5.04
CA LYS A 538 -19.37 10.59 -3.93
C LYS A 538 -19.44 9.92 -2.57
N GLN A 539 -19.79 8.64 -2.53
CA GLN A 539 -19.93 7.88 -1.29
C GLN A 539 -19.49 6.43 -1.50
N PHE A 540 -18.70 5.90 -0.58
CA PHE A 540 -18.33 4.49 -0.55
C PHE A 540 -17.87 4.09 0.84
N GLY A 541 -17.91 2.80 1.12
CA GLY A 541 -17.47 2.29 2.42
C GLY A 541 -17.66 0.79 2.56
N SER A 542 -17.19 0.27 3.67
CA SER A 542 -17.28 -1.16 4.00
C SER A 542 -17.55 -1.37 5.49
N VAL A 543 -18.15 -2.50 5.79
CA VAL A 543 -18.26 -3.05 7.14
C VAL A 543 -17.87 -4.52 7.08
N GLY A 544 -16.84 -4.87 7.84
CA GLY A 544 -16.36 -6.24 8.00
C GLY A 544 -16.57 -6.71 9.44
N LEU A 545 -16.98 -7.96 9.58
CA LEU A 545 -17.17 -8.66 10.85
C LEU A 545 -16.38 -9.97 10.80
N SER A 546 -15.68 -10.31 11.88
CA SER A 546 -14.98 -11.60 12.02
C SER A 546 -15.16 -12.15 13.43
N LYS A 547 -15.32 -13.46 13.54
CA LYS A 547 -15.39 -14.14 14.82
C LYS A 547 -14.76 -15.52 14.73
N THR A 548 -13.91 -15.83 15.71
CA THR A 548 -13.32 -17.16 15.88
C THR A 548 -14.07 -17.92 16.97
N PHE A 549 -14.45 -19.16 16.68
CA PHE A 549 -15.09 -20.13 17.56
C PHE A 549 -14.18 -21.36 17.64
N ASP A 550 -13.34 -21.47 18.65
CA ASP A 550 -12.35 -22.55 18.80
C ASP A 550 -11.49 -22.68 17.51
N LYS A 551 -11.73 -23.67 16.68
CA LYS A 551 -11.03 -23.95 15.43
C LYS A 551 -11.67 -23.32 14.20
N PHE A 552 -12.79 -22.66 14.34
CA PHE A 552 -13.58 -22.14 13.21
C PHE A 552 -13.65 -20.62 13.24
N THR A 553 -13.13 -19.97 12.20
CA THR A 553 -13.25 -18.53 12.00
C THR A 553 -14.22 -18.25 10.87
N VAL A 554 -15.20 -17.39 11.12
CA VAL A 554 -16.16 -16.90 10.12
C VAL A 554 -15.99 -15.40 10.00
N SER A 555 -15.91 -14.92 8.77
CA SER A 555 -15.86 -13.50 8.45
C SER A 555 -16.87 -13.16 7.36
N GLY A 556 -17.26 -11.92 7.31
CA GLY A 556 -18.05 -11.40 6.20
C GLY A 556 -17.87 -9.90 6.09
N ASP A 557 -17.92 -9.39 4.87
CA ASP A 557 -17.85 -7.97 4.59
C ASP A 557 -18.91 -7.52 3.62
N VAL A 558 -19.41 -6.32 3.85
CA VAL A 558 -20.30 -5.59 2.95
C VAL A 558 -19.54 -4.38 2.43
N PHE A 559 -19.43 -4.27 1.13
CA PHE A 559 -18.89 -3.10 0.45
C PHE A 559 -19.98 -2.37 -0.32
N TYR A 560 -20.08 -1.07 -0.14
CA TYR A 560 -20.98 -0.18 -0.89
C TYR A 560 -20.17 0.83 -1.67
N SER A 561 -20.58 1.09 -2.93
CA SER A 561 -20.12 2.21 -3.73
C SER A 561 -21.29 2.92 -4.39
N GLY A 562 -21.37 4.23 -4.22
CA GLY A 562 -22.35 5.09 -4.85
C GLY A 562 -22.16 5.21 -6.36
N GLU A 563 -23.12 5.84 -7.00
CA GLU A 563 -23.05 6.13 -8.43
C GLU A 563 -21.87 7.04 -8.79
N ARG A 564 -21.43 6.91 -10.03
CA ARG A 564 -20.35 7.70 -10.61
C ARG A 564 -20.54 7.87 -12.11
N TYR A 565 -19.73 8.71 -12.71
CA TYR A 565 -19.66 8.87 -14.15
C TYR A 565 -18.31 8.39 -14.68
N ASP A 566 -18.27 7.76 -15.83
CA ASP A 566 -17.02 7.45 -16.54
C ASP A 566 -16.60 8.61 -17.46
N THR A 567 -15.41 8.48 -18.04
CA THR A 567 -14.89 9.41 -19.07
C THR A 567 -15.88 9.45 -20.24
N GLY A 568 -16.32 10.64 -20.64
CA GLY A 568 -17.38 10.79 -21.65
C GLY A 568 -18.79 10.92 -21.06
N GLY A 569 -18.94 10.91 -19.72
CA GLY A 569 -20.19 11.22 -19.04
C GLY A 569 -21.17 10.06 -18.90
N GLN A 570 -20.74 8.82 -19.19
CA GLN A 570 -21.59 7.63 -19.02
C GLN A 570 -21.82 7.38 -17.52
N HIS A 571 -23.10 7.15 -17.18
CA HIS A 571 -23.52 6.86 -15.81
C HIS A 571 -23.23 5.41 -15.42
N LEU A 572 -22.62 5.20 -14.27
CA LEU A 572 -22.38 3.93 -13.60
C LEU A 572 -23.18 3.89 -12.30
N GLY A 573 -24.12 2.95 -12.19
CA GLY A 573 -25.02 2.82 -11.04
C GLY A 573 -24.29 2.42 -9.75
N ALA A 574 -24.91 2.75 -8.61
CA ALA A 574 -24.47 2.30 -7.31
C ALA A 574 -24.59 0.78 -7.16
N TYR A 575 -23.72 0.20 -6.32
CA TYR A 575 -23.74 -1.23 -6.03
C TYR A 575 -23.30 -1.56 -4.61
N THR A 576 -23.77 -2.73 -4.15
CA THR A 576 -23.38 -3.33 -2.88
C THR A 576 -22.92 -4.76 -3.14
N LEU A 577 -21.79 -5.14 -2.56
CA LEU A 577 -21.27 -6.50 -2.59
C LEU A 577 -21.30 -7.06 -1.17
N LEU A 578 -21.63 -8.34 -1.05
CA LEU A 578 -21.51 -9.13 0.17
C LEU A 578 -20.52 -10.26 -0.11
N ASN A 579 -19.50 -10.38 0.72
CA ASN A 579 -18.53 -11.46 0.68
C ASN A 579 -18.58 -12.22 2.01
N LEU A 580 -18.37 -13.54 1.97
CA LEU A 580 -18.35 -14.41 3.14
C LEU A 580 -17.09 -15.28 3.11
N GLN A 581 -16.45 -15.45 4.24
CA GLN A 581 -15.24 -16.25 4.40
C GLN A 581 -15.39 -17.20 5.60
N ALA A 582 -14.79 -18.36 5.48
CA ALA A 582 -14.71 -19.34 6.55
C ALA A 582 -13.35 -20.03 6.53
N ARG A 583 -12.80 -20.28 7.71
CA ARG A 583 -11.58 -21.04 7.91
C ARG A 583 -11.79 -22.05 9.03
N TYR A 584 -11.34 -23.28 8.82
CA TYR A 584 -11.33 -24.34 9.80
C TYR A 584 -9.90 -24.84 10.03
N ASP A 585 -9.36 -24.64 11.23
CA ASP A 585 -8.07 -25.17 11.64
C ASP A 585 -8.25 -26.62 12.06
N ILE A 586 -7.87 -27.58 11.19
CA ILE A 586 -7.97 -29.03 11.41
C ILE A 586 -7.16 -29.40 12.65
N ASP A 587 -5.92 -28.93 12.67
CA ASP A 587 -5.00 -29.02 13.80
C ASP A 587 -4.10 -27.77 13.86
N LYS A 588 -3.00 -27.84 14.62
CA LYS A 588 -2.06 -26.70 14.74
C LYS A 588 -1.35 -26.34 13.42
N SER A 589 -1.25 -27.29 12.49
CA SER A 589 -0.51 -27.15 11.24
C SER A 589 -1.40 -27.04 10.02
N TRP A 590 -2.50 -27.77 9.94
CA TRP A 590 -3.36 -27.85 8.77
C TRP A 590 -4.64 -27.05 8.92
N TYR A 591 -5.02 -26.35 7.87
CA TYR A 591 -6.29 -25.64 7.79
C TYR A 591 -6.92 -25.73 6.40
N VAL A 592 -8.23 -25.61 6.36
CA VAL A 592 -9.02 -25.41 5.12
C VAL A 592 -9.68 -24.05 5.21
N SER A 593 -9.67 -23.30 4.11
CA SER A 593 -10.42 -22.06 4.01
C SER A 593 -11.29 -22.04 2.75
N ALA A 594 -12.37 -21.30 2.84
CA ALA A 594 -13.29 -21.06 1.73
C ALA A 594 -13.77 -19.61 1.76
N HIS A 595 -13.88 -18.97 0.59
CA HIS A 595 -14.55 -17.69 0.49
C HIS A 595 -15.49 -17.64 -0.70
N LEU A 596 -16.53 -16.83 -0.56
CA LEU A 596 -17.58 -16.63 -1.52
C LEU A 596 -17.70 -15.12 -1.77
N ASP A 597 -17.22 -14.70 -2.92
CA ASP A 597 -17.29 -13.31 -3.35
C ASP A 597 -18.61 -13.01 -4.06
N ASN A 598 -19.06 -11.75 -3.90
CA ASN A 598 -20.29 -11.28 -4.55
C ASN A 598 -21.46 -12.26 -4.38
N VAL A 599 -21.75 -12.66 -3.13
CA VAL A 599 -22.75 -13.67 -2.75
C VAL A 599 -24.09 -13.46 -3.44
N LEU A 600 -24.49 -12.18 -3.58
CA LEU A 600 -25.78 -11.79 -4.18
C LEU A 600 -25.75 -11.79 -5.71
N ASN A 601 -24.61 -12.15 -6.32
CA ASN A 601 -24.39 -12.14 -7.77
C ASN A 601 -24.77 -10.79 -8.42
N LYS A 602 -24.40 -9.69 -7.74
CA LYS A 602 -24.67 -8.35 -8.23
C LYS A 602 -23.91 -8.10 -9.54
N ASN A 603 -24.59 -7.70 -10.58
CA ASN A 603 -23.97 -7.17 -11.80
C ASN A 603 -23.68 -5.69 -11.58
N TYR A 604 -22.45 -5.27 -11.75
CA TYR A 604 -21.98 -3.90 -11.57
C TYR A 604 -20.83 -3.59 -12.52
N GLN A 605 -20.51 -2.32 -12.68
CA GLN A 605 -19.36 -1.86 -13.47
C GLN A 605 -18.57 -0.83 -12.70
N THR A 606 -17.24 -0.88 -12.80
CA THR A 606 -16.32 0.15 -12.30
C THR A 606 -15.83 1.05 -13.43
N VAL A 607 -15.88 0.54 -14.67
CA VAL A 607 -15.60 1.22 -15.94
C VAL A 607 -16.74 0.90 -16.91
N TYR A 608 -17.21 1.90 -17.64
CA TYR A 608 -18.32 1.73 -18.57
C TYR A 608 -17.99 0.69 -19.65
N GLY A 609 -18.92 -0.27 -19.81
CA GLY A 609 -18.79 -1.34 -20.78
C GLY A 609 -17.82 -2.45 -20.40
N TYR A 610 -17.24 -2.41 -19.18
CA TYR A 610 -16.40 -3.50 -18.69
C TYR A 610 -17.15 -4.39 -17.70
N ASN A 611 -17.02 -5.69 -17.91
CA ASN A 611 -17.58 -6.71 -17.03
C ASN A 611 -16.78 -6.78 -15.73
N THR A 612 -17.44 -7.22 -14.67
CA THR A 612 -16.83 -7.54 -13.38
C THR A 612 -17.12 -8.99 -13.03
N LEU A 613 -16.31 -9.55 -12.12
CA LEU A 613 -16.54 -10.90 -11.62
C LEU A 613 -17.92 -11.01 -10.96
N GLY A 614 -18.71 -12.01 -11.37
CA GLY A 614 -19.95 -12.40 -10.73
C GLY A 614 -19.69 -13.09 -9.40
N ARG A 615 -20.67 -13.88 -8.91
CA ARG A 615 -20.46 -14.74 -7.76
C ARG A 615 -19.34 -15.74 -8.02
N ALA A 616 -18.37 -15.80 -7.11
CA ALA A 616 -17.23 -16.68 -7.23
C ALA A 616 -16.95 -17.39 -5.89
N ILE A 617 -16.59 -18.66 -5.96
CA ILE A 617 -16.19 -19.47 -4.80
C ILE A 617 -14.76 -19.95 -4.98
N TYR A 618 -14.01 -19.93 -3.89
CA TYR A 618 -12.63 -20.43 -3.83
C TYR A 618 -12.45 -21.24 -2.55
N VAL A 619 -11.68 -22.31 -2.63
CA VAL A 619 -11.36 -23.19 -1.50
C VAL A 619 -9.86 -23.42 -1.49
N SER A 620 -9.23 -23.35 -0.32
CA SER A 620 -7.80 -23.66 -0.16
C SER A 620 -7.53 -24.63 0.97
N LEU A 621 -6.45 -25.38 0.83
CA LEU A 621 -5.83 -26.20 1.85
C LEU A 621 -4.45 -25.63 2.16
N GLY A 622 -4.23 -25.28 3.41
CA GLY A 622 -2.97 -24.73 3.87
C GLY A 622 -2.31 -25.56 4.95
N TRP A 623 -0.99 -25.50 4.96
CA TRP A 623 -0.14 -26.08 5.97
C TRP A 623 0.85 -25.02 6.48
N LYS A 624 1.07 -24.97 7.78
CA LYS A 624 2.10 -24.15 8.42
C LYS A 624 2.82 -24.95 9.48
N GLN A 625 4.13 -24.80 9.52
CA GLN A 625 4.94 -25.35 10.59
C GLN A 625 4.63 -24.62 11.90
N PHE A 626 4.41 -25.40 12.95
CA PHE A 626 4.05 -24.88 14.27
C PHE A 626 5.28 -24.61 15.14
#